data_e69117159b643701e6e3a8bc80042eea
#
_entry.id   e69117159b643701e6e3a8bc80042eea
#
_cell.length_a   1.000
_cell.length_b   1.000
_cell.length_c   1.000
_cell.angle_alpha   90.00
_cell.angle_beta   90.00
_cell.angle_gamma   90.00
#
_symmetry.space_group_name_H-M   'P 1'
#
loop_
_entity.id
_entity.type
_entity.pdbx_description
1 polymer ?
#
loop_
_entity_poly.entity_id
_entity_poly.type
_entity_poly.pdbx_seq_one_letter_code
_entity_poly.pdbx_strand_id
1 'polypeptide(L)'
;LPFPNNSFDVVYARLLFQHLSAPLDALANILRVLKPGGKLCILDIDKGWSGLYPEPHSSVELDKAIIQKQLSQGGDPWVGRKLSSYLSSARFEAVKTTVTLIDSNLLGLNHFLDMLAFGGSEISAENKFAALQEKVIPDVQSLLDNPSAWAGFGLFTAVGCKPVSTNI
;
A
#
# COMPACT_ATOMS: atom_id res chain seq x y z
N LEU A 1 16.23 -1.41 -13.27
CA LEU A 1 16.44 -2.80 -12.82
C LEU A 1 17.62 -3.41 -13.58
N PRO A 2 18.59 -4.06 -12.92
CA PRO A 2 19.82 -4.60 -13.55
C PRO A 2 19.59 -5.99 -14.19
N PHE A 3 18.42 -6.21 -14.78
CA PHE A 3 18.07 -7.46 -15.45
C PHE A 3 17.94 -7.26 -16.97
N PRO A 4 18.26 -8.28 -17.78
CA PRO A 4 18.02 -8.25 -19.22
C PRO A 4 16.55 -8.04 -19.58
N ASN A 5 16.30 -7.63 -20.82
CA ASN A 5 14.93 -7.57 -21.34
C ASN A 5 14.32 -8.98 -21.40
N ASN A 6 12.99 -9.09 -21.20
CA ASN A 6 12.24 -10.33 -21.35
C ASN A 6 12.78 -11.48 -20.48
N SER A 7 13.11 -11.20 -19.21
CA SER A 7 13.71 -12.17 -18.28
C SER A 7 12.69 -12.89 -17.42
N PHE A 8 11.56 -12.26 -17.12
CA PHE A 8 10.61 -12.75 -16.12
C PHE A 8 9.24 -13.04 -16.72
N ASP A 9 8.64 -14.14 -16.29
CA ASP A 9 7.24 -14.48 -16.60
C ASP A 9 6.27 -13.72 -15.70
N VAL A 10 6.69 -13.44 -14.47
CA VAL A 10 5.90 -12.71 -13.47
C VAL A 10 6.81 -11.76 -12.69
N VAL A 11 6.31 -10.55 -12.45
CA VAL A 11 6.87 -9.59 -11.48
C VAL A 11 5.81 -9.31 -10.44
N TYR A 12 6.22 -9.31 -9.17
CA TYR A 12 5.36 -9.02 -8.04
C TYR A 12 5.92 -7.84 -7.24
N ALA A 13 5.08 -6.87 -6.96
CA ALA A 13 5.40 -5.72 -6.12
C ALA A 13 4.39 -5.62 -4.98
N ARG A 14 4.88 -5.64 -3.74
CA ARG A 14 4.05 -5.56 -2.54
C ARG A 14 4.44 -4.36 -1.70
N LEU A 15 3.46 -3.50 -1.39
CA LEU A 15 3.61 -2.30 -0.54
C LEU A 15 4.79 -1.42 -0.97
N LEU A 16 4.99 -1.31 -2.28
CA LEU A 16 6.12 -0.62 -2.89
C LEU A 16 5.69 0.67 -3.58
N PHE A 17 4.61 0.63 -4.35
CA PHE A 17 4.21 1.74 -5.22
C PHE A 17 3.84 2.99 -4.43
N GLN A 18 3.31 2.83 -3.23
CA GLN A 18 3.03 3.93 -2.31
C GLN A 18 4.27 4.76 -1.92
N HIS A 19 5.48 4.22 -2.09
CA HIS A 19 6.75 4.89 -1.76
C HIS A 19 7.48 5.44 -2.98
N LEU A 20 7.01 5.17 -4.20
CA LEU A 20 7.69 5.59 -5.42
C LEU A 20 7.34 7.03 -5.80
N SER A 21 8.38 7.85 -5.99
CA SER A 21 8.24 9.21 -6.52
C SER A 21 8.01 9.23 -8.05
N ALA A 22 8.43 8.18 -8.76
CA ALA A 22 8.29 8.03 -10.21
C ALA A 22 7.71 6.64 -10.58
N PRO A 23 6.43 6.37 -10.27
CA PRO A 23 5.83 5.04 -10.47
C PRO A 23 5.77 4.62 -11.95
N LEU A 24 5.61 5.56 -12.89
CA LEU A 24 5.60 5.25 -14.32
C LEU A 24 6.97 4.80 -14.84
N ASP A 25 8.08 5.36 -14.33
CA ASP A 25 9.43 4.92 -14.67
C ASP A 25 9.70 3.50 -14.14
N ALA A 26 9.21 3.21 -12.94
CA ALA A 26 9.27 1.85 -12.39
C ALA A 26 8.49 0.87 -13.27
N LEU A 27 7.28 1.23 -13.70
CA LEU A 27 6.45 0.40 -14.59
C LEU A 27 7.10 0.20 -15.97
N ALA A 28 7.71 1.22 -16.54
CA ALA A 28 8.47 1.09 -17.81
C ALA A 28 9.61 0.08 -17.68
N ASN A 29 10.36 0.12 -16.57
CA ASN A 29 11.42 -0.85 -16.28
C ASN A 29 10.88 -2.26 -16.05
N ILE A 30 9.74 -2.40 -15.37
CA ILE A 30 9.07 -3.69 -15.16
C ILE A 30 8.59 -4.25 -16.50
N LEU A 31 7.95 -3.43 -17.32
CA LEU A 31 7.48 -3.83 -18.65
C LEU A 31 8.64 -4.34 -19.51
N ARG A 32 9.80 -3.68 -19.43
CA ARG A 32 11.01 -4.08 -20.17
C ARG A 32 11.50 -5.48 -19.79
N VAL A 33 11.54 -5.77 -18.48
CA VAL A 33 12.08 -7.06 -18.00
C VAL A 33 11.09 -8.21 -18.06
N LEU A 34 9.80 -7.94 -18.16
CA LEU A 34 8.78 -8.97 -18.40
C LEU A 34 8.92 -9.53 -19.82
N LYS A 35 8.73 -10.83 -19.97
CA LYS A 35 8.53 -11.50 -21.26
C LYS A 35 7.23 -11.03 -21.91
N PRO A 36 7.09 -11.08 -23.25
CA PRO A 36 5.79 -10.91 -23.91
C PRO A 36 4.73 -11.84 -23.31
N GLY A 37 3.56 -11.33 -22.94
CA GLY A 37 2.53 -12.05 -22.20
C GLY A 37 2.79 -12.23 -20.70
N GLY A 38 3.96 -11.85 -20.21
CA GLY A 38 4.30 -11.88 -18.77
C GLY A 38 3.41 -10.93 -17.95
N LYS A 39 3.27 -11.22 -16.67
CA LYS A 39 2.32 -10.54 -15.78
C LYS A 39 3.02 -9.71 -14.71
N LEU A 40 2.48 -8.53 -14.46
CA LEU A 40 2.76 -7.76 -13.26
C LEU A 40 1.58 -7.89 -12.29
N CYS A 41 1.88 -8.20 -11.03
CA CYS A 41 0.93 -8.13 -9.93
C CYS A 41 1.42 -7.11 -8.90
N ILE A 42 0.62 -6.09 -8.62
CA ILE A 42 0.88 -5.09 -7.60
C ILE A 42 -0.11 -5.29 -6.47
N LEU A 43 0.40 -5.33 -5.25
CA LEU A 43 -0.38 -5.36 -4.01
C LEU A 43 -0.03 -4.13 -3.20
N ASP A 44 -0.98 -3.22 -2.99
CA ASP A 44 -0.73 -1.98 -2.25
C ASP A 44 -1.96 -1.51 -1.50
N ILE A 45 -1.79 -0.54 -0.60
CA ILE A 45 -2.86 0.04 0.22
C ILE A 45 -3.26 1.41 -0.30
N ASP A 46 -4.37 1.90 0.25
CA ASP A 46 -4.87 3.25 0.02
C ASP A 46 -5.40 3.79 1.34
N LYS A 47 -4.79 4.85 1.84
CA LYS A 47 -5.15 5.44 3.14
C LYS A 47 -6.61 5.89 3.25
N GLY A 48 -7.26 6.18 2.14
CA GLY A 48 -8.69 6.49 2.13
C GLY A 48 -9.62 5.28 2.31
N TRP A 49 -9.04 4.07 2.39
CA TRP A 49 -9.74 2.80 2.62
C TRP A 49 -9.32 2.14 3.94
N SER A 50 -8.84 2.91 4.89
CA SER A 50 -8.51 2.44 6.23
C SER A 50 -9.31 3.20 7.28
N GLY A 51 -9.61 2.54 8.40
CA GLY A 51 -10.34 3.15 9.50
C GLY A 51 -10.29 2.35 10.78
N LEU A 52 -10.59 3.04 11.86
CA LEU A 52 -10.78 2.52 13.20
C LEU A 52 -12.16 2.95 13.71
N TYR A 53 -12.81 2.13 14.53
CA TYR A 53 -14.02 2.51 15.24
C TYR A 53 -14.00 1.97 16.67
N PRO A 54 -14.28 2.81 17.67
CA PRO A 54 -14.28 4.27 17.59
C PRO A 54 -12.89 4.78 17.18
N GLU A 55 -12.82 5.91 16.46
CA GLU A 55 -11.57 6.48 15.99
C GLU A 55 -10.97 7.43 17.04
N PRO A 56 -9.83 7.07 17.67
CA PRO A 56 -9.19 7.95 18.64
C PRO A 56 -8.64 9.20 17.97
N HIS A 57 -8.76 10.36 18.62
CA HIS A 57 -8.26 11.63 18.08
C HIS A 57 -6.74 11.58 17.83
N SER A 58 -6.01 10.92 18.72
CA SER A 58 -4.55 10.75 18.60
C SER A 58 -4.15 9.94 17.36
N SER A 59 -4.94 8.94 16.95
CA SER A 59 -4.68 8.16 15.73
C SER A 59 -4.89 9.00 14.47
N VAL A 60 -5.87 9.92 14.46
CA VAL A 60 -6.07 10.87 13.35
C VAL A 60 -4.88 11.82 13.20
N GLU A 61 -4.33 12.31 14.34
CA GLU A 61 -3.13 13.16 14.32
C GLU A 61 -1.89 12.42 13.80
N LEU A 62 -1.70 11.18 14.25
CA LEU A 62 -0.60 10.34 13.79
C LEU A 62 -0.72 10.03 12.29
N ASP A 63 -1.91 9.65 11.81
CA ASP A 63 -2.15 9.37 10.39
C ASP A 63 -1.86 10.60 9.52
N LYS A 64 -2.28 11.80 9.94
CA LYS A 64 -1.93 13.04 9.25
C LYS A 64 -0.42 13.25 9.16
N ALA A 65 0.30 12.99 10.24
CA ALA A 65 1.75 13.14 10.27
C ALA A 65 2.45 12.11 9.35
N ILE A 66 1.99 10.86 9.34
CA ILE A 66 2.47 9.79 8.45
C ILE A 66 2.26 10.18 6.98
N ILE A 67 1.04 10.61 6.63
CA ILE A 67 0.69 11.05 5.29
C ILE A 67 1.61 12.19 4.84
N GLN A 68 1.79 13.22 5.67
CA GLN A 68 2.65 14.35 5.33
C GLN A 68 4.12 13.93 5.12
N LYS A 69 4.62 13.03 5.95
CA LYS A 69 5.98 12.48 5.79
C LYS A 69 6.11 11.73 4.47
N GLN A 70 5.18 10.83 4.16
CA GLN A 70 5.19 10.05 2.92
C GLN A 70 5.16 10.96 1.68
N LEU A 71 4.28 11.99 1.68
CA LEU A 71 4.21 12.99 0.61
C LEU A 71 5.52 13.78 0.46
N SER A 72 6.14 14.17 1.58
CA SER A 72 7.43 14.90 1.55
C SER A 72 8.58 14.08 0.98
N GLN A 73 8.48 12.76 1.01
CA GLN A 73 9.42 11.81 0.42
C GLN A 73 9.09 11.46 -1.04
N GLY A 74 8.04 12.06 -1.60
CA GLY A 74 7.58 11.82 -2.97
C GLY A 74 6.69 10.58 -3.13
N GLY A 75 6.29 9.94 -2.03
CA GLY A 75 5.35 8.82 -2.03
C GLY A 75 3.89 9.26 -2.22
N ASP A 76 3.01 8.30 -2.43
CA ASP A 76 1.57 8.52 -2.63
C ASP A 76 0.75 7.62 -1.70
N PRO A 77 0.23 8.16 -0.57
CA PRO A 77 -0.60 7.40 0.37
C PRO A 77 -1.90 6.86 -0.22
N TRP A 78 -2.33 7.38 -1.37
CA TRP A 78 -3.57 6.99 -2.06
C TRP A 78 -3.31 6.24 -3.37
N VAL A 79 -2.18 5.55 -3.46
CA VAL A 79 -1.74 4.88 -4.69
C VAL A 79 -2.68 3.76 -5.12
N GLY A 80 -3.33 3.06 -4.18
CA GLY A 80 -4.19 1.91 -4.45
C GLY A 80 -5.23 2.17 -5.52
N ARG A 81 -5.98 3.26 -5.39
CA ARG A 81 -7.02 3.67 -6.35
C ARG A 81 -6.49 4.10 -7.72
N LYS A 82 -5.17 4.34 -7.84
CA LYS A 82 -4.51 4.82 -9.07
C LYS A 82 -3.84 3.71 -9.87
N LEU A 83 -3.67 2.52 -9.28
CA LEU A 83 -2.88 1.43 -9.87
C LEU A 83 -3.37 1.03 -11.27
N SER A 84 -4.68 0.94 -11.50
CA SER A 84 -5.21 0.60 -12.84
C SER A 84 -4.86 1.68 -13.87
N SER A 85 -4.95 2.95 -13.50
CA SER A 85 -4.59 4.07 -14.36
C SER A 85 -3.09 4.06 -14.70
N TYR A 86 -2.24 3.79 -13.71
CA TYR A 86 -0.80 3.67 -13.91
C TYR A 86 -0.43 2.53 -14.86
N LEU A 87 -1.02 1.34 -14.65
CA LEU A 87 -0.80 0.18 -15.51
C LEU A 87 -1.23 0.47 -16.96
N SER A 88 -2.41 1.06 -17.15
CA SER A 88 -2.91 1.42 -18.48
C SER A 88 -2.02 2.47 -19.17
N SER A 89 -1.59 3.50 -18.42
CA SER A 89 -0.67 4.52 -18.93
C SER A 89 0.70 3.95 -19.31
N ALA A 90 1.16 2.92 -18.59
CA ALA A 90 2.39 2.19 -18.89
C ALA A 90 2.23 1.10 -19.95
N ARG A 91 1.09 1.06 -20.67
CA ARG A 91 0.78 0.12 -21.77
C ARG A 91 0.69 -1.36 -21.36
N PHE A 92 0.33 -1.63 -20.12
CA PHE A 92 -0.12 -2.98 -19.76
C PHE A 92 -1.53 -3.23 -20.31
N GLU A 93 -1.78 -4.46 -20.74
CA GLU A 93 -3.07 -4.93 -21.24
C GLU A 93 -3.78 -5.81 -20.21
N ALA A 94 -5.08 -6.09 -20.41
CA ALA A 94 -5.91 -6.89 -19.53
C ALA A 94 -5.83 -6.45 -18.06
N VAL A 95 -5.77 -5.14 -17.84
CA VAL A 95 -5.65 -4.56 -16.50
C VAL A 95 -6.91 -4.85 -15.69
N LYS A 96 -6.70 -5.44 -14.51
CA LYS A 96 -7.76 -5.73 -13.55
C LYS A 96 -7.31 -5.28 -12.16
N THR A 97 -8.20 -4.57 -11.46
CA THR A 97 -7.99 -4.18 -10.05
C THR A 97 -9.11 -4.75 -9.20
N THR A 98 -8.76 -5.30 -8.05
CA THR A 98 -9.69 -5.75 -7.01
C THR A 98 -9.31 -5.13 -5.68
N VAL A 99 -10.29 -4.94 -4.80
CA VAL A 99 -10.06 -4.51 -3.42
C VAL A 99 -10.55 -5.61 -2.49
N THR A 100 -9.69 -6.02 -1.58
CA THR A 100 -10.03 -6.97 -0.51
C THR A 100 -10.00 -6.22 0.81
N LEU A 101 -11.10 -6.24 1.55
CA LEU A 101 -11.12 -5.71 2.90
C LEU A 101 -10.41 -6.69 3.84
N ILE A 102 -9.42 -6.20 4.54
CA ILE A 102 -8.75 -6.90 5.64
C ILE A 102 -9.16 -6.17 6.91
N ASP A 103 -9.80 -6.87 7.84
CA ASP A 103 -10.35 -6.25 9.04
C ASP A 103 -10.09 -7.06 10.32
N SER A 104 -10.43 -6.45 11.45
CA SER A 104 -10.28 -7.06 12.77
C SER A 104 -11.20 -8.26 13.02
N ASN A 105 -12.29 -8.41 12.24
CA ASN A 105 -13.15 -9.60 12.34
C ASN A 105 -12.44 -10.83 11.73
N LEU A 106 -11.60 -10.59 10.72
CA LEU A 106 -10.83 -11.66 10.06
C LEU A 106 -9.59 -12.05 10.86
N LEU A 107 -8.87 -11.08 11.42
CA LEU A 107 -7.56 -11.29 12.03
C LEU A 107 -7.56 -11.27 13.56
N GLY A 108 -8.63 -10.78 14.17
CA GLY A 108 -8.66 -10.38 15.58
C GLY A 108 -8.08 -8.98 15.77
N LEU A 109 -8.71 -8.19 16.63
CA LEU A 109 -8.34 -6.78 16.83
C LEU A 109 -6.91 -6.62 17.36
N ASN A 110 -6.48 -7.45 18.33
CA ASN A 110 -5.11 -7.45 18.83
C ASN A 110 -4.08 -7.57 17.71
N HIS A 111 -4.22 -8.61 16.89
CA HIS A 111 -3.28 -8.87 15.79
C HIS A 111 -3.30 -7.77 14.74
N PHE A 112 -4.49 -7.20 14.50
CA PHE A 112 -4.63 -6.06 13.57
C PHE A 112 -3.92 -4.81 14.08
N LEU A 113 -4.06 -4.49 15.38
CA LEU A 113 -3.42 -3.35 16.01
C LEU A 113 -1.89 -3.52 16.09
N ASP A 114 -1.41 -4.72 16.38
CA ASP A 114 0.03 -5.05 16.32
C ASP A 114 0.61 -4.82 14.93
N MET A 115 -0.12 -5.21 13.88
CA MET A 115 0.29 -4.99 12.50
C MET A 115 0.36 -3.50 12.14
N LEU A 116 -0.56 -2.68 12.64
CA LEU A 116 -0.51 -1.22 12.48
C LEU A 116 0.66 -0.60 13.25
N ALA A 117 0.99 -1.10 14.44
CA ALA A 117 2.11 -0.61 15.24
C ALA A 117 3.47 -0.89 14.59
N PHE A 118 3.64 -2.02 13.89
CA PHE A 118 4.88 -2.35 13.16
C PHE A 118 5.17 -1.44 11.98
N GLY A 119 4.15 -0.89 11.31
CA GLY A 119 4.34 0.15 10.30
C GLY A 119 4.92 1.45 10.84
N GLY A 120 4.95 1.62 12.17
CA GLY A 120 5.51 2.78 12.86
C GLY A 120 6.97 2.63 13.30
N SER A 121 7.56 1.44 13.29
CA SER A 121 8.91 1.23 13.83
C SER A 121 10.02 1.95 13.06
N GLU A 122 9.87 2.15 11.75
CA GLU A 122 10.81 2.96 10.94
C GLU A 122 10.57 4.48 11.11
N ILE A 123 9.42 4.89 11.65
CA ILE A 123 9.04 6.29 11.84
C ILE A 123 9.59 6.82 13.17
N SER A 124 9.94 5.93 14.09
CA SER A 124 10.32 6.24 15.48
C SER A 124 11.63 7.01 15.66
N ALA A 125 12.42 7.20 14.60
CA ALA A 125 13.71 7.91 14.70
C ALA A 125 13.58 9.45 14.80
N GLU A 126 12.40 10.02 14.55
CA GLU A 126 12.15 11.46 14.65
C GLU A 126 11.34 11.76 15.91
N ASN A 127 11.85 12.64 16.80
CA ASN A 127 11.24 13.00 18.09
C ASN A 127 9.74 13.35 18.01
N LYS A 128 9.28 13.95 16.91
CA LYS A 128 7.87 14.32 16.73
C LYS A 128 6.94 13.12 16.59
N PHE A 129 7.38 12.07 15.89
CA PHE A 129 6.61 10.85 15.73
C PHE A 129 6.58 10.01 16.99
N ALA A 130 7.70 9.93 17.72
CA ALA A 130 7.76 9.24 19.01
C ALA A 130 6.73 9.80 20.00
N ALA A 131 6.64 11.13 20.13
CA ALA A 131 5.67 11.79 21.00
C ALA A 131 4.21 11.55 20.59
N LEU A 132 3.92 11.43 19.29
CA LEU A 132 2.58 11.07 18.81
C LEU A 132 2.27 9.59 19.07
N GLN A 133 3.22 8.69 18.86
CA GLN A 133 3.07 7.27 19.16
C GLN A 133 2.81 7.00 20.64
N GLU A 134 3.53 7.69 21.55
CA GLU A 134 3.29 7.59 23.00
C GLU A 134 1.85 7.95 23.40
N LYS A 135 1.21 8.89 22.67
CA LYS A 135 -0.20 9.24 22.91
C LYS A 135 -1.17 8.22 22.30
N VAL A 136 -0.82 7.68 21.13
CA VAL A 136 -1.69 6.76 20.39
C VAL A 136 -1.76 5.37 21.05
N ILE A 137 -0.66 4.89 21.62
CA ILE A 137 -0.58 3.55 22.21
C ILE A 137 -1.68 3.32 23.28
N PRO A 138 -1.85 4.17 24.31
CA PRO A 138 -2.92 3.98 25.30
C PRO A 138 -4.32 4.03 24.69
N ASP A 139 -4.54 4.96 23.76
CA ASP A 139 -5.84 5.13 23.10
C ASP A 139 -6.22 3.90 22.27
N VAL A 140 -5.26 3.37 21.50
CA VAL A 140 -5.44 2.16 20.70
C VAL A 140 -5.57 0.93 21.59
N GLN A 141 -4.82 0.83 22.69
CA GLN A 141 -4.98 -0.26 23.66
C GLN A 141 -6.37 -0.27 24.30
N SER A 142 -6.95 0.90 24.55
CA SER A 142 -8.32 1.00 25.08
C SER A 142 -9.39 0.41 24.16
N LEU A 143 -9.10 0.30 22.85
CA LEU A 143 -10.01 -0.36 21.91
C LEU A 143 -10.15 -1.86 22.16
N LEU A 144 -9.14 -2.49 22.76
CA LEU A 144 -9.16 -3.93 23.05
C LEU A 144 -10.23 -4.30 24.08
N ASP A 145 -10.57 -3.38 24.98
CA ASP A 145 -11.59 -3.55 25.99
C ASP A 145 -13.00 -3.18 25.47
N ASN A 146 -13.08 -2.68 24.23
CA ASN A 146 -14.35 -2.29 23.63
C ASN A 146 -14.87 -3.38 22.67
N PRO A 147 -15.96 -4.10 23.02
CA PRO A 147 -16.50 -5.17 22.20
C PRO A 147 -17.08 -4.70 20.86
N SER A 148 -17.29 -3.40 20.68
CA SER A 148 -17.75 -2.78 19.44
C SER A 148 -16.61 -2.20 18.60
N ALA A 149 -15.36 -2.35 19.04
CA ALA A 149 -14.23 -1.83 18.30
C ALA A 149 -14.00 -2.62 17.00
N TRP A 150 -13.66 -1.87 15.96
CA TRP A 150 -13.38 -2.39 14.64
C TRP A 150 -12.18 -1.65 14.00
N ALA A 151 -11.38 -2.36 13.26
CA ALA A 151 -10.30 -1.80 12.46
C ALA A 151 -10.23 -2.49 11.11
N GLY A 152 -9.89 -1.75 10.05
CA GLY A 152 -9.80 -2.35 8.72
C GLY A 152 -9.09 -1.47 7.71
N PHE A 153 -8.61 -2.09 6.62
CA PHE A 153 -8.08 -1.40 5.45
C PHE A 153 -8.38 -2.16 4.16
N GLY A 154 -8.48 -1.42 3.07
CA GLY A 154 -8.61 -1.98 1.73
C GLY A 154 -7.24 -2.32 1.13
N LEU A 155 -7.04 -3.58 0.80
CA LEU A 155 -5.87 -4.07 0.08
C LEU A 155 -6.17 -4.11 -1.41
N PHE A 156 -5.50 -3.27 -2.17
CA PHE A 156 -5.65 -3.16 -3.62
C PHE A 156 -4.71 -4.15 -4.32
N THR A 157 -5.28 -5.00 -5.16
CA THR A 157 -4.51 -5.88 -6.04
C THR A 157 -4.75 -5.46 -7.48
N ALA A 158 -3.70 -5.05 -8.18
CA ALA A 158 -3.75 -4.71 -9.60
C ALA A 158 -2.88 -5.66 -10.41
N VAL A 159 -3.45 -6.21 -11.48
CA VAL A 159 -2.75 -7.13 -12.40
C VAL A 159 -2.82 -6.54 -13.80
N GLY A 160 -1.71 -6.64 -14.53
CA GLY A 160 -1.64 -6.29 -15.94
C GLY A 160 -0.69 -7.21 -16.70
N CYS A 161 -0.90 -7.39 -17.98
CA CYS A 161 -0.08 -8.22 -18.86
C CYS A 161 0.76 -7.34 -19.78
N LYS A 162 2.01 -7.72 -20.00
CA LYS A 162 2.81 -7.15 -21.10
C LYS A 162 2.21 -7.59 -22.43
N PRO A 163 1.98 -6.70 -23.41
CA PRO A 163 1.51 -7.07 -24.72
C PRO A 163 2.33 -8.20 -25.34
N VAL A 164 1.66 -9.14 -25.98
CA VAL A 164 2.31 -10.09 -26.87
C VAL A 164 2.55 -9.35 -28.18
N SER A 165 3.81 -9.14 -28.55
CA SER A 165 4.13 -8.49 -29.83
C SER A 165 3.43 -9.28 -30.95
N THR A 166 2.35 -8.75 -31.48
CA THR A 166 1.80 -9.21 -32.75
C THR A 166 2.75 -8.71 -33.81
N ASN A 167 3.63 -9.57 -34.34
CA ASN A 167 4.31 -9.29 -35.60
C ASN A 167 3.21 -9.18 -36.66
N ILE A 168 2.88 -7.95 -37.05
CA ILE A 168 2.16 -7.65 -38.29
C ILE A 168 3.19 -7.47 -39.37
#